data_34871147e8af6f7d0606312980ab7784
#
_entry.id   34871147e8af6f7d0606312980ab7784
#
_cell.length_a   1.000
_cell.length_b   1.000
_cell.length_c   1.000
_cell.angle_alpha   90.00
_cell.angle_beta   90.00
_cell.angle_gamma   90.00
#
_symmetry.space_group_name_H-M   'P 1'
#
loop_
_entity.id
_entity.type
_entity.pdbx_description
1 polymer ?
#
loop_
_entity_poly.entity_id
_entity_poly.type
_entity_poly.pdbx_seq_one_letter_code
_entity_poly.pdbx_strand_id
1 'polypeptide(L)'
;MSYTYEEYDVVVIGAGHAGCEAALASARLGMQTLVFTVSVDSIAMMPCNPNIGGSSKGHLVREIDALGGEMGKNIDRTFIQSKMLNMSKGPAVHSLRAQADKKEYSNSMRHVLENTDNLVIKQGEVAEILVENKCVVGVKTTSDAIYPCKAVIMCTGTYLRARCIYGDVSQYTGPNGLTAANHLTQN
;
A
#
# COMPACT_ATOMS: atom_id res chain seq x y z
N MET A 1 -23.43 3.09 18.35
CA MET A 1 -22.69 4.21 18.95
C MET A 1 -21.42 4.36 18.15
N SER A 2 -21.16 5.53 17.54
CA SER A 2 -19.90 5.82 16.88
C SER A 2 -18.86 6.25 17.91
N TYR A 3 -17.63 5.79 17.76
CA TYR A 3 -16.50 6.20 18.58
C TYR A 3 -15.57 7.09 17.75
N THR A 4 -15.19 8.26 18.29
CA THR A 4 -14.25 9.17 17.65
C THR A 4 -12.87 9.01 18.30
N TYR A 5 -11.85 8.80 17.47
CA TYR A 5 -10.46 8.68 17.89
C TYR A 5 -9.70 10.02 17.77
N GLU A 6 -8.40 9.97 18.06
CA GLU A 6 -7.52 11.12 17.88
C GLU A 6 -7.49 11.60 16.42
N GLU A 7 -7.25 12.89 16.23
CA GLU A 7 -7.16 13.50 14.91
C GLU A 7 -5.81 13.19 14.25
N TYR A 8 -5.85 12.91 12.95
CA TYR A 8 -4.68 12.70 12.11
C TYR A 8 -4.59 13.77 11.02
N ASP A 9 -3.38 14.07 10.56
CA ASP A 9 -3.22 14.94 9.40
C ASP A 9 -3.57 14.17 8.12
N VAL A 10 -3.10 12.93 8.00
CA VAL A 10 -3.29 12.11 6.81
C VAL A 10 -3.76 10.70 7.19
N VAL A 11 -4.79 10.23 6.51
CA VAL A 11 -5.19 8.82 6.53
C VAL A 11 -4.90 8.18 5.18
N VAL A 12 -4.15 7.07 5.20
CA VAL A 12 -3.86 6.26 4.01
C VAL A 12 -4.72 5.00 4.04
N ILE A 13 -5.48 4.75 2.98
CA ILE A 13 -6.37 3.59 2.87
C ILE A 13 -5.71 2.53 2.00
N GLY A 14 -5.23 1.48 2.64
CA GLY A 14 -4.53 0.35 2.02
C GLY A 14 -3.03 0.41 2.22
N ALA A 15 -2.44 -0.68 2.70
CA ALA A 15 -1.00 -0.84 2.95
C ALA A 15 -0.32 -1.77 1.92
N GLY A 16 -0.73 -1.69 0.66
CA GLY A 16 0.04 -2.20 -0.46
C GLY A 16 1.28 -1.33 -0.73
N HIS A 17 2.03 -1.59 -1.79
CA HIS A 17 3.26 -0.83 -2.09
C HIS A 17 3.02 0.69 -2.13
N ALA A 18 1.99 1.13 -2.83
CA ALA A 18 1.64 2.56 -2.92
C ALA A 18 1.28 3.15 -1.55
N GLY A 19 0.51 2.40 -0.74
CA GLY A 19 0.14 2.85 0.60
C GLY A 19 1.30 2.92 1.56
N CYS A 20 2.23 1.96 1.50
CA CYS A 20 3.46 2.01 2.30
C CYS A 20 4.30 3.26 1.97
N GLU A 21 4.50 3.54 0.68
CA GLU A 21 5.25 4.73 0.25
C GLU A 21 4.52 6.03 0.65
N ALA A 22 3.21 6.11 0.46
CA ALA A 22 2.42 7.28 0.85
C ALA A 22 2.45 7.53 2.36
N ALA A 23 2.32 6.47 3.17
CA ALA A 23 2.34 6.55 4.62
C ALA A 23 3.73 6.99 5.13
N LEU A 24 4.80 6.38 4.61
CA LEU A 24 6.18 6.75 4.97
C LEU A 24 6.52 8.17 4.56
N ALA A 25 6.11 8.59 3.35
CA ALA A 25 6.34 9.95 2.88
C ALA A 25 5.63 10.98 3.78
N SER A 26 4.36 10.77 4.09
CA SER A 26 3.57 11.66 4.97
C SER A 26 4.18 11.75 6.37
N ALA A 27 4.51 10.61 6.97
CA ALA A 27 5.08 10.57 8.32
C ALA A 27 6.48 11.21 8.39
N ARG A 28 7.33 10.99 7.39
CA ARG A 28 8.67 11.60 7.28
C ARG A 28 8.63 13.10 7.06
N LEU A 29 7.52 13.63 6.51
CA LEU A 29 7.26 15.06 6.43
C LEU A 29 6.72 15.65 7.75
N GLY A 30 6.60 14.84 8.80
CA GLY A 30 6.15 15.26 10.13
C GLY A 30 4.63 15.26 10.32
N MET A 31 3.87 14.67 9.38
CA MET A 31 2.42 14.56 9.48
C MET A 31 2.03 13.38 10.37
N GLN A 32 1.07 13.60 11.29
CA GLN A 32 0.45 12.50 12.05
C GLN A 32 -0.35 11.64 11.08
N THR A 33 0.18 10.47 10.77
CA THR A 33 -0.29 9.61 9.68
C THR A 33 -0.88 8.31 10.22
N LEU A 34 -2.05 7.96 9.74
CA LEU A 34 -2.70 6.68 10.01
C LEU A 34 -2.82 5.88 8.71
N VAL A 35 -2.34 4.64 8.69
CA VAL A 35 -2.55 3.73 7.56
C VAL A 35 -3.48 2.58 7.95
N PHE A 36 -4.53 2.38 7.16
CA PHE A 36 -5.44 1.24 7.27
C PHE A 36 -5.05 0.10 6.35
N THR A 37 -5.14 -1.10 6.85
CA THR A 37 -5.04 -2.34 6.05
C THR A 37 -6.10 -3.34 6.48
N VAL A 38 -6.61 -4.12 5.54
CA VAL A 38 -7.56 -5.22 5.87
C VAL A 38 -6.88 -6.36 6.62
N SER A 39 -5.56 -6.49 6.49
CA SER A 39 -4.74 -7.45 7.24
C SER A 39 -3.32 -6.92 7.36
N VAL A 40 -2.78 -6.89 8.58
CA VAL A 40 -1.39 -6.48 8.83
C VAL A 40 -0.38 -7.46 8.20
N ASP A 41 -0.77 -8.72 8.03
CA ASP A 41 0.07 -9.73 7.39
C ASP A 41 0.12 -9.60 5.86
N SER A 42 -0.71 -8.71 5.30
CA SER A 42 -0.73 -8.40 3.86
C SER A 42 -0.03 -7.10 3.49
N ILE A 43 0.64 -6.45 4.45
CA ILE A 43 1.43 -5.23 4.19
C ILE A 43 2.50 -5.51 3.15
N ALA A 44 2.57 -4.68 2.11
CA ALA A 44 3.50 -4.80 0.98
C ALA A 44 3.51 -6.19 0.34
N MET A 45 2.40 -6.92 0.41
CA MET A 45 2.27 -8.26 -0.15
C MET A 45 2.43 -8.24 -1.68
N MET A 46 3.13 -9.24 -2.20
CA MET A 46 3.30 -9.48 -3.63
C MET A 46 2.41 -10.65 -4.07
N PRO A 47 1.12 -10.43 -4.38
CA PRO A 47 0.19 -11.53 -4.64
C PRO A 47 0.46 -12.26 -5.97
N CYS A 48 1.07 -11.60 -6.91
CA CYS A 48 1.40 -12.16 -8.23
C CYS A 48 2.86 -12.64 -8.26
N ASN A 49 3.76 -11.87 -8.87
CA ASN A 49 5.17 -12.20 -8.97
C ASN A 49 5.98 -11.44 -7.92
N PRO A 50 6.86 -12.12 -7.15
CA PRO A 50 7.67 -11.47 -6.12
C PRO A 50 8.86 -10.74 -6.74
N ASN A 51 8.60 -9.75 -7.59
CA ASN A 51 9.62 -8.99 -8.29
C ASN A 51 9.41 -7.48 -8.12
N ILE A 52 10.50 -6.78 -7.91
CA ILE A 52 10.58 -5.32 -7.99
C ILE A 52 11.41 -4.93 -9.23
N GLY A 53 10.94 -3.93 -9.95
CA GLY A 53 11.60 -3.46 -11.17
C GLY A 53 11.16 -4.22 -12.42
N GLY A 54 12.07 -4.36 -13.37
CA GLY A 54 11.80 -4.86 -14.73
C GLY A 54 11.51 -3.74 -15.72
N SER A 55 11.16 -4.12 -16.97
CA SER A 55 10.92 -3.17 -18.05
C SER A 55 9.87 -2.13 -17.67
N SER A 56 10.19 -0.86 -17.83
CA SER A 56 9.41 0.34 -17.45
C SER A 56 9.18 0.53 -15.95
N LYS A 57 9.18 -0.53 -15.14
CA LYS A 57 8.95 -0.46 -13.70
C LYS A 57 10.21 -0.10 -12.93
N GLY A 58 11.38 -0.60 -13.33
CA GLY A 58 12.64 -0.30 -12.67
C GLY A 58 13.01 1.19 -12.68
N HIS A 59 12.60 1.91 -13.70
CA HIS A 59 12.79 3.37 -13.80
C HIS A 59 11.98 4.08 -12.71
N LEU A 60 10.69 3.72 -12.54
CA LEU A 60 9.82 4.28 -11.51
C LEU A 60 10.33 3.99 -10.09
N VAL A 61 10.85 2.79 -9.84
CA VAL A 61 11.45 2.44 -8.54
C VAL A 61 12.63 3.35 -8.22
N ARG A 62 13.49 3.65 -9.21
CA ARG A 62 14.61 4.57 -9.04
C ARG A 62 14.17 6.01 -8.79
N GLU A 63 13.09 6.45 -9.43
CA GLU A 63 12.52 7.78 -9.20
C GLU A 63 11.96 7.89 -7.77
N ILE A 64 11.25 6.88 -7.31
CA ILE A 64 10.75 6.80 -5.93
C ILE A 64 11.92 6.80 -4.93
N ASP A 65 12.97 6.00 -5.20
CA ASP A 65 14.17 5.92 -4.36
C ASP A 65 14.89 7.27 -4.27
N ALA A 66 15.02 7.98 -5.41
CA ALA A 66 15.61 9.32 -5.45
C ALA A 66 14.85 10.35 -4.62
N LEU A 67 13.55 10.16 -4.43
CA LEU A 67 12.69 10.97 -3.56
C LEU A 67 12.70 10.52 -2.09
N GLY A 68 13.52 9.52 -1.74
CA GLY A 68 13.62 9.00 -0.38
C GLY A 68 12.65 7.86 -0.05
N GLY A 69 12.04 7.23 -1.07
CA GLY A 69 11.15 6.09 -0.91
C GLY A 69 11.82 4.85 -0.30
N GLU A 70 11.04 3.89 0.10
CA GLU A 70 11.50 2.70 0.83
C GLU A 70 11.58 1.44 -0.05
N MET A 71 10.83 1.38 -1.14
CA MET A 71 10.74 0.19 -2.00
C MET A 71 12.11 -0.29 -2.50
N GLY A 72 12.96 0.64 -2.96
CA GLY A 72 14.32 0.34 -3.42
C GLY A 72 15.18 -0.21 -2.29
N LYS A 73 15.17 0.44 -1.13
CA LYS A 73 15.92 0.01 0.06
C LYS A 73 15.45 -1.35 0.57
N ASN A 74 14.14 -1.57 0.56
CA ASN A 74 13.56 -2.81 1.05
C ASN A 74 13.88 -4.00 0.14
N ILE A 75 13.84 -3.82 -1.19
CA ILE A 75 14.24 -4.89 -2.11
C ILE A 75 15.72 -5.20 -2.02
N ASP A 76 16.58 -4.20 -1.79
CA ASP A 76 18.03 -4.41 -1.64
C ASP A 76 18.40 -5.25 -0.41
N ARG A 77 17.53 -5.29 0.61
CA ARG A 77 17.70 -6.15 1.80
C ARG A 77 17.16 -7.56 1.60
N THR A 78 16.19 -7.73 0.70
CA THR A 78 15.34 -8.95 0.66
C THR A 78 15.35 -9.66 -0.69
N PHE A 79 16.19 -9.23 -1.65
CA PHE A 79 16.27 -9.90 -2.94
C PHE A 79 17.01 -11.24 -2.82
N ILE A 80 16.55 -12.21 -3.61
CA ILE A 80 17.21 -13.51 -3.78
C ILE A 80 17.93 -13.61 -5.13
N GLN A 81 17.55 -12.79 -6.10
CA GLN A 81 18.20 -12.69 -7.41
C GLN A 81 18.01 -11.28 -7.97
N SER A 82 19.06 -10.75 -8.56
CA SER A 82 19.03 -9.49 -9.31
C SER A 82 19.57 -9.70 -10.71
N LYS A 83 18.84 -9.21 -11.72
CA LYS A 83 19.20 -9.39 -13.13
C LYS A 83 18.86 -8.15 -13.96
N MET A 84 19.83 -7.74 -14.80
CA MET A 84 19.57 -6.73 -15.83
C MET A 84 18.86 -7.37 -17.01
N LEU A 85 17.69 -6.83 -17.36
CA LEU A 85 16.89 -7.24 -18.52
C LEU A 85 17.26 -6.38 -19.74
N ASN A 86 16.94 -6.91 -20.92
CA ASN A 86 17.10 -6.23 -22.21
C ASN A 86 18.53 -5.81 -22.56
N MET A 87 19.55 -6.51 -22.07
CA MET A 87 20.95 -6.19 -22.32
C MET A 87 21.33 -6.28 -23.81
N SER A 88 20.59 -7.04 -24.61
CA SER A 88 20.75 -7.11 -26.07
C SER A 88 20.12 -5.93 -26.82
N LYS A 89 19.45 -5.04 -26.12
CA LYS A 89 18.79 -3.83 -26.64
C LYS A 89 19.63 -2.59 -26.31
N GLY A 90 19.21 -1.43 -26.77
CA GLY A 90 19.89 -0.18 -26.42
C GLY A 90 19.79 0.15 -24.91
N PRO A 91 20.74 0.95 -24.37
CA PRO A 91 20.80 1.24 -22.92
C PRO A 91 19.52 1.85 -22.33
N ALA A 92 18.74 2.56 -23.14
CA ALA A 92 17.49 3.20 -22.69
C ALA A 92 16.44 2.20 -22.17
N VAL A 93 16.50 0.94 -22.57
CA VAL A 93 15.57 -0.11 -22.14
C VAL A 93 16.21 -1.13 -21.18
N HIS A 94 17.46 -0.92 -20.78
CA HIS A 94 18.08 -1.72 -19.72
C HIS A 94 17.30 -1.54 -18.43
N SER A 95 16.84 -2.63 -17.86
CA SER A 95 15.95 -2.58 -16.69
C SER A 95 16.36 -3.60 -15.65
N LEU A 96 16.73 -3.12 -14.48
CA LEU A 96 17.00 -3.99 -13.34
C LEU A 96 15.70 -4.61 -12.85
N ARG A 97 15.73 -5.92 -12.63
CA ARG A 97 14.67 -6.69 -11.96
C ARG A 97 15.27 -7.48 -10.83
N ALA A 98 14.77 -7.25 -9.63
CA ALA A 98 15.12 -8.02 -8.45
C ALA A 98 13.94 -8.93 -8.06
N GLN A 99 14.23 -10.21 -7.86
CA GLN A 99 13.29 -11.17 -7.31
C GLN A 99 13.44 -11.19 -5.80
N ALA A 100 12.35 -10.97 -5.09
CA ALA A 100 12.32 -10.90 -3.65
C ALA A 100 12.06 -12.27 -3.00
N ASP A 101 12.61 -12.47 -1.79
CA ASP A 101 11.93 -13.30 -0.81
C ASP A 101 10.63 -12.60 -0.43
N LYS A 102 9.51 -13.18 -0.85
CA LYS A 102 8.18 -12.56 -0.74
C LYS A 102 7.79 -12.28 0.70
N LYS A 103 8.10 -13.21 1.60
CA LYS A 103 7.74 -13.10 3.02
C LYS A 103 8.65 -12.12 3.75
N GLU A 104 9.94 -12.22 3.48
CA GLU A 104 10.93 -11.32 4.06
C GLU A 104 10.71 -9.87 3.62
N TYR A 105 10.38 -9.64 2.35
CA TYR A 105 10.05 -8.31 1.84
C TYR A 105 8.87 -7.69 2.58
N SER A 106 7.79 -8.45 2.78
CA SER A 106 6.60 -8.00 3.51
C SER A 106 6.93 -7.71 4.99
N ASN A 107 7.63 -8.63 5.66
CA ASN A 107 8.03 -8.47 7.05
C ASN A 107 8.96 -7.26 7.26
N SER A 108 9.95 -7.10 6.38
CA SER A 108 10.89 -5.96 6.44
C SER A 108 10.18 -4.62 6.22
N MET A 109 9.25 -4.53 5.26
CA MET A 109 8.46 -3.32 5.04
C MET A 109 7.55 -3.01 6.24
N ARG A 110 6.89 -4.02 6.79
CA ARG A 110 6.08 -3.88 8.00
C ARG A 110 6.91 -3.34 9.16
N HIS A 111 8.10 -3.90 9.38
CA HIS A 111 9.02 -3.44 10.42
C HIS A 111 9.41 -1.97 10.24
N VAL A 112 9.66 -1.52 9.01
CA VAL A 112 9.93 -0.12 8.71
C VAL A 112 8.75 0.78 9.09
N LEU A 113 7.54 0.39 8.69
CA LEU A 113 6.32 1.17 9.03
C LEU A 113 6.10 1.25 10.54
N GLU A 114 6.23 0.12 11.26
CA GLU A 114 6.02 0.04 12.72
C GLU A 114 7.05 0.86 13.52
N ASN A 115 8.23 1.11 12.96
CA ASN A 115 9.30 1.88 13.61
C ASN A 115 9.47 3.30 13.03
N THR A 116 8.52 3.77 12.25
CA THR A 116 8.55 5.14 11.72
C THR A 116 7.76 6.08 12.65
N ASP A 117 8.40 7.15 13.10
CA ASP A 117 7.75 8.18 13.90
C ASP A 117 6.56 8.80 13.17
N ASN A 118 5.56 9.25 13.91
CA ASN A 118 4.32 9.85 13.40
C ASN A 118 3.45 8.92 12.53
N LEU A 119 3.69 7.60 12.55
CA LEU A 119 2.96 6.62 11.77
C LEU A 119 2.27 5.59 12.66
N VAL A 120 0.98 5.45 12.49
CA VAL A 120 0.16 4.43 13.15
C VAL A 120 -0.43 3.49 12.12
N ILE A 121 -0.35 2.19 12.38
CA ILE A 121 -0.97 1.15 11.55
C ILE A 121 -2.22 0.63 12.26
N LYS A 122 -3.34 0.57 11.55
CA LYS A 122 -4.56 -0.07 12.06
C LYS A 122 -5.11 -1.09 11.08
N GLN A 123 -5.47 -2.24 11.61
CA GLN A 123 -6.21 -3.23 10.84
C GLN A 123 -7.70 -2.90 10.87
N GLY A 124 -8.29 -2.78 9.69
CA GLY A 124 -9.71 -2.49 9.52
C GLY A 124 -10.04 -2.11 8.09
N GLU A 125 -11.31 -2.24 7.73
CA GLU A 125 -11.85 -1.76 6.46
C GLU A 125 -12.45 -0.37 6.66
N VAL A 126 -11.98 0.59 5.88
CA VAL A 126 -12.61 1.92 5.77
C VAL A 126 -13.84 1.77 4.88
N ALA A 127 -14.99 2.16 5.41
CA ALA A 127 -16.27 2.06 4.74
C ALA A 127 -16.71 3.38 4.07
N GLU A 128 -16.27 4.51 4.63
CA GLU A 128 -16.76 5.82 4.22
C GLU A 128 -15.68 6.89 4.40
N ILE A 129 -15.60 7.83 3.46
CA ILE A 129 -14.84 9.07 3.59
C ILE A 129 -15.82 10.18 3.94
N LEU A 130 -15.64 10.78 5.10
CA LEU A 130 -16.51 11.84 5.60
C LEU A 130 -16.10 13.17 4.98
N VAL A 131 -17.08 13.84 4.34
CA VAL A 131 -16.86 15.10 3.64
C VAL A 131 -17.89 16.13 4.12
N GLU A 132 -17.43 17.29 4.57
CA GLU A 132 -18.25 18.43 4.94
C GLU A 132 -17.79 19.66 4.16
N ASN A 133 -18.72 20.40 3.59
CA ASN A 133 -18.42 21.61 2.82
C ASN A 133 -17.34 21.41 1.73
N LYS A 134 -17.34 20.25 1.06
CA LYS A 134 -16.35 19.84 0.04
C LYS A 134 -14.93 19.61 0.59
N CYS A 135 -14.77 19.50 1.88
CA CYS A 135 -13.50 19.18 2.53
C CYS A 135 -13.61 17.83 3.23
N VAL A 136 -12.56 17.03 3.17
CA VAL A 136 -12.44 15.80 3.96
C VAL A 136 -12.36 16.20 5.44
N VAL A 137 -13.16 15.53 6.27
CA VAL A 137 -13.15 15.71 7.73
C VAL A 137 -12.80 14.44 8.49
N GLY A 138 -12.74 13.30 7.81
CA GLY A 138 -12.37 12.05 8.44
C GLY A 138 -12.69 10.82 7.58
N VAL A 139 -12.47 9.66 8.18
CA VAL A 139 -12.89 8.37 7.64
C VAL A 139 -13.67 7.59 8.69
N LYS A 140 -14.58 6.72 8.23
CA LYS A 140 -15.35 5.82 9.07
C LYS A 140 -15.07 4.37 8.66
N THR A 141 -14.87 3.52 9.62
CA THR A 141 -14.66 2.08 9.40
C THR A 141 -15.98 1.29 9.43
N THR A 142 -15.93 0.05 8.99
CA THR A 142 -17.07 -0.90 9.07
C THR A 142 -17.51 -1.19 10.50
N SER A 143 -16.70 -0.90 11.50
CA SER A 143 -17.03 -1.00 12.94
C SER A 143 -17.61 0.29 13.53
N ASP A 144 -18.02 1.24 12.68
CA ASP A 144 -18.53 2.57 13.07
C ASP A 144 -17.53 3.48 13.82
N ALA A 145 -16.25 3.13 13.81
CA ALA A 145 -15.21 3.99 14.37
C ALA A 145 -14.87 5.14 13.41
N ILE A 146 -14.83 6.36 13.93
CA ILE A 146 -14.53 7.58 13.18
C ILE A 146 -13.11 8.03 13.53
N TYR A 147 -12.34 8.34 12.50
CA TYR A 147 -10.98 8.88 12.58
C TYR A 147 -10.95 10.22 11.86
N PRO A 148 -10.97 11.34 12.59
CA PRO A 148 -10.87 12.66 12.01
C PRO A 148 -9.53 12.84 11.29
N CYS A 149 -9.56 13.46 10.11
CA CYS A 149 -8.32 13.74 9.36
C CYS A 149 -8.52 14.91 8.38
N LYS A 150 -7.41 15.53 8.00
CA LYS A 150 -7.37 16.65 7.07
C LYS A 150 -7.26 16.20 5.60
N ALA A 151 -6.66 15.02 5.36
CA ALA A 151 -6.48 14.47 4.02
C ALA A 151 -6.59 12.94 4.02
N VAL A 152 -7.03 12.39 2.89
CA VAL A 152 -7.12 10.95 2.65
C VAL A 152 -6.36 10.60 1.37
N ILE A 153 -5.51 9.57 1.44
CA ILE A 153 -4.82 9.00 0.29
C ILE A 153 -5.37 7.59 0.04
N MET A 154 -6.03 7.42 -1.09
CA MET A 154 -6.61 6.12 -1.47
C MET A 154 -5.59 5.25 -2.18
N CYS A 155 -5.16 4.17 -1.53
CA CYS A 155 -4.22 3.17 -2.05
C CYS A 155 -4.81 1.76 -2.02
N THR A 156 -6.07 1.64 -2.38
CA THR A 156 -6.89 0.43 -2.23
C THR A 156 -6.52 -0.72 -3.18
N GLY A 157 -5.66 -0.46 -4.16
CA GLY A 157 -5.18 -1.47 -5.11
C GLY A 157 -6.33 -2.18 -5.83
N THR A 158 -6.35 -3.51 -5.76
CA THR A 158 -7.34 -4.37 -6.43
C THR A 158 -8.38 -4.95 -5.49
N TYR A 159 -8.63 -4.32 -4.34
CA TYR A 159 -9.55 -4.84 -3.31
C TYR A 159 -10.98 -4.27 -3.41
N LEU A 160 -11.16 -3.08 -4.02
CA LEU A 160 -12.49 -2.48 -4.15
C LEU A 160 -13.36 -3.30 -5.10
N ARG A 161 -14.47 -3.84 -4.59
CA ARG A 161 -15.39 -4.75 -5.32
C ARG A 161 -14.64 -5.82 -6.10
N ALA A 162 -13.62 -6.40 -5.46
CA ALA A 162 -12.69 -7.29 -6.10
C ALA A 162 -13.37 -8.56 -6.62
N ARG A 163 -12.97 -8.98 -7.82
CA ARG A 163 -13.38 -10.22 -8.45
C ARG A 163 -12.17 -10.92 -9.02
N CYS A 164 -11.91 -12.13 -8.55
CA CYS A 164 -10.86 -13.01 -9.06
C CYS A 164 -11.48 -13.99 -10.07
N ILE A 165 -10.86 -14.15 -11.23
CA ILE A 165 -11.33 -15.02 -12.32
C ILE A 165 -10.24 -16.07 -12.58
N TYR A 166 -10.63 -17.34 -12.52
CA TYR A 166 -9.76 -18.51 -12.77
C TYR A 166 -10.44 -19.37 -13.85
N GLY A 167 -10.07 -19.20 -15.11
CA GLY A 167 -10.80 -19.81 -16.22
C GLY A 167 -12.27 -19.38 -16.21
N ASP A 168 -13.19 -20.34 -16.11
CA ASP A 168 -14.64 -20.08 -16.08
C ASP A 168 -15.19 -19.78 -14.68
N VAL A 169 -14.37 -19.89 -13.64
CA VAL A 169 -14.80 -19.67 -12.26
C VAL A 169 -14.53 -18.22 -11.84
N SER A 170 -15.51 -17.59 -11.23
CA SER A 170 -15.41 -16.25 -10.64
C SER A 170 -15.66 -16.28 -9.14
N GLN A 171 -14.79 -15.62 -8.37
CA GLN A 171 -14.92 -15.45 -6.94
C GLN A 171 -14.85 -13.97 -6.57
N TYR A 172 -15.76 -13.50 -5.74
CA TYR A 172 -15.78 -12.11 -5.24
C TYR A 172 -14.90 -11.99 -3.99
N THR A 173 -13.61 -12.07 -4.21
CA THR A 173 -12.57 -11.97 -3.17
C THR A 173 -11.45 -11.05 -3.65
N GLY A 174 -10.70 -10.49 -2.73
CA GLY A 174 -9.41 -9.87 -3.02
C GLY A 174 -8.33 -10.91 -3.35
N PRO A 175 -7.13 -10.47 -3.71
CA PRO A 175 -6.00 -11.36 -3.98
C PRO A 175 -5.71 -12.32 -2.82
N ASN A 176 -5.28 -13.55 -3.15
CA ASN A 176 -4.97 -14.62 -2.17
C ASN A 176 -6.16 -14.99 -1.24
N GLY A 177 -7.39 -14.79 -1.67
CA GLY A 177 -8.59 -15.13 -0.89
C GLY A 177 -8.89 -14.16 0.27
N LEU A 178 -8.20 -13.03 0.33
CA LEU A 178 -8.52 -11.99 1.31
C LEU A 178 -9.86 -11.33 1.00
N THR A 179 -10.52 -10.80 2.02
CA THR A 179 -11.81 -10.14 1.87
C THR A 179 -11.72 -8.95 0.92
N ALA A 180 -12.68 -8.86 0.00
CA ALA A 180 -12.84 -7.68 -0.85
C ALA A 180 -13.39 -6.51 -0.01
N ALA A 181 -12.86 -5.31 -0.22
CA ALA A 181 -13.36 -4.08 0.38
C ALA A 181 -14.53 -3.54 -0.44
N ASN A 182 -15.76 -3.80 -0.01
CA ASN A 182 -16.95 -3.51 -0.81
C ASN A 182 -17.65 -2.20 -0.40
N HIS A 183 -17.47 -1.76 0.85
CA HIS A 183 -18.25 -0.67 1.43
C HIS A 183 -17.85 0.69 0.84
N LEU A 184 -16.56 0.97 0.76
CA LEU A 184 -16.05 2.26 0.27
C LEU A 184 -16.45 2.60 -1.19
N THR A 185 -16.80 1.61 -2.01
CA THR A 185 -17.26 1.85 -3.39
C THR A 185 -18.71 2.34 -3.50
N GLN A 186 -19.43 2.37 -2.40
CA GLN A 186 -20.82 2.83 -2.35
C GLN A 186 -20.93 4.27 -1.84
N ASN A 187 -19.85 4.81 -1.34
CA ASN A 187 -19.73 6.16 -0.78
C ASN A 187 -19.31 7.27 -1.80
#